data_8910b242e767e38b80d71753b6f94994
#
_entry.id   8910b242e767e38b80d71753b6f94994
#
_cell.length_a   1.000
_cell.length_b   1.000
_cell.length_c   1.000
_cell.angle_alpha   90.00
_cell.angle_beta   90.00
_cell.angle_gamma   90.00
#
_symmetry.space_group_name_H-M   'P 1'
#
loop_
_entity.id
_entity.type
_entity.pdbx_description
1 polymer ?
#
loop_
_entity_poly.entity_id
_entity_poly.type
_entity_poly.pdbx_seq_one_letter_code
_entity_poly.pdbx_strand_id
1 'polypeptide(L)'
;MTSNTTAPSTADAHKYGVLFVFAAGVLWSTVGLGIRLIEDAVVWQILLYRSISLSLFLYVLIRVRSGESPFVQIRRIGFPAVVAGLSLVAAYSGGIYAIQNTSVANAMLLFATAPFMAAVLGKIVLREPVRAATWIAIAVAIGGIGIMVADKSGGVALKGSIAALGSAFGFAVFTVALRWGRTGEMLPAVFLSGLFAIVITSAICLGLGLSFVLSPSDGGIAMGMGVFQVGAGLILYTLGSRSLPAAELALLSLAEVLLGPLWVWLFLGETATANTLIGGAVLLAAIAGNALSGKRRKPPPITAP
;
A
#
# COMPACT_ATOMS: atom_id res chain seq x y z
N MET A 1 -32.80 -11.87 32.00
CA MET A 1 -31.94 -10.67 31.90
C MET A 1 -31.53 -10.55 30.42
N THR A 2 -32.28 -9.78 29.64
CA THR A 2 -31.96 -9.49 28.23
C THR A 2 -30.92 -8.37 28.21
N SER A 3 -29.68 -8.72 27.85
CA SER A 3 -28.63 -7.72 27.64
C SER A 3 -28.97 -6.88 26.40
N ASN A 4 -29.46 -5.66 26.64
CA ASN A 4 -29.57 -4.63 25.61
C ASN A 4 -28.16 -4.25 25.11
N THR A 5 -27.62 -4.96 24.15
CA THR A 5 -26.48 -4.49 23.36
C THR A 5 -27.02 -3.41 22.40
N THR A 6 -27.04 -2.15 22.87
CA THR A 6 -27.30 -0.99 22.03
C THR A 6 -26.27 -0.98 20.91
N ALA A 7 -26.72 -0.99 19.64
CA ALA A 7 -25.82 -0.81 18.51
C ALA A 7 -25.04 0.51 18.69
N PRO A 8 -23.72 0.54 18.38
CA PRO A 8 -22.91 1.74 18.55
C PRO A 8 -23.53 2.90 17.77
N SER A 9 -23.52 4.09 18.36
CA SER A 9 -24.00 5.31 17.69
C SER A 9 -23.20 5.55 16.41
N THR A 10 -23.77 6.23 15.43
CA THR A 10 -23.07 6.59 14.18
C THR A 10 -21.79 7.39 14.45
N ALA A 11 -21.76 8.19 15.53
CA ALA A 11 -20.59 8.93 15.97
C ALA A 11 -19.51 8.01 16.54
N ASP A 12 -19.90 6.96 17.27
CA ASP A 12 -18.93 5.98 17.79
C ASP A 12 -18.37 5.10 16.67
N ALA A 13 -19.20 4.68 15.71
CA ALA A 13 -18.74 3.95 14.53
C ALA A 13 -17.70 4.75 13.72
N HIS A 14 -17.89 6.08 13.58
CA HIS A 14 -16.93 6.95 12.91
C HIS A 14 -15.61 7.05 13.69
N LYS A 15 -15.65 7.25 15.01
CA LYS A 15 -14.44 7.31 15.86
C LYS A 15 -13.63 6.01 15.79
N TYR A 16 -14.27 4.86 15.90
CA TYR A 16 -13.60 3.57 15.75
C TYR A 16 -13.05 3.39 14.34
N GLY A 17 -13.74 3.87 13.30
CA GLY A 17 -13.24 3.87 11.94
C GLY A 17 -11.93 4.64 11.79
N VAL A 18 -11.85 5.85 12.33
CA VAL A 18 -10.63 6.68 12.34
C VAL A 18 -9.51 5.95 13.08
N LEU A 19 -9.79 5.39 14.26
CA LEU A 19 -8.78 4.67 15.06
C LEU A 19 -8.23 3.46 14.30
N PHE A 20 -9.09 2.64 13.69
CA PHE A 20 -8.67 1.45 12.96
C PHE A 20 -7.85 1.78 11.72
N VAL A 21 -8.26 2.78 10.92
CA VAL A 21 -7.51 3.19 9.73
C VAL A 21 -6.17 3.82 10.12
N PHE A 22 -6.14 4.63 11.18
CA PHE A 22 -4.89 5.20 11.69
C PHE A 22 -3.95 4.09 12.19
N ALA A 23 -4.46 3.13 12.97
CA ALA A 23 -3.67 1.99 13.45
C ALA A 23 -3.15 1.12 12.28
N ALA A 24 -3.93 0.94 11.21
CA ALA A 24 -3.45 0.31 9.98
C ALA A 24 -2.29 1.08 9.36
N GLY A 25 -2.40 2.42 9.27
CA GLY A 25 -1.33 3.30 8.80
C GLY A 25 -0.07 3.20 9.66
N VAL A 26 -0.20 3.13 10.98
CA VAL A 26 0.92 2.89 11.90
C VAL A 26 1.60 1.55 11.61
N LEU A 27 0.85 0.45 11.44
CA LEU A 27 1.42 -0.85 11.10
C LEU A 27 2.13 -0.81 9.74
N TRP A 28 1.52 -0.23 8.73
CA TRP A 28 2.11 -0.16 7.39
C TRP A 28 3.35 0.74 7.34
N SER A 29 3.38 1.82 8.13
CA SER A 29 4.54 2.71 8.21
C SER A 29 5.82 2.03 8.72
N THR A 30 5.69 0.89 9.44
CA THR A 30 6.86 0.13 9.93
C THR A 30 7.63 -0.61 8.83
N VAL A 31 7.14 -0.61 7.59
CA VAL A 31 7.79 -1.32 6.47
C VAL A 31 9.23 -0.86 6.25
N GLY A 32 9.48 0.45 6.31
CA GLY A 32 10.82 1.02 6.16
C GLY A 32 11.78 0.53 7.23
N LEU A 33 11.34 0.60 8.50
CA LEU A 33 12.13 0.11 9.63
C LEU A 33 12.37 -1.40 9.53
N GLY A 34 11.33 -2.20 9.25
CA GLY A 34 11.46 -3.65 9.13
C GLY A 34 12.48 -4.06 8.06
N ILE A 35 12.46 -3.42 6.88
CA ILE A 35 13.41 -3.72 5.80
C ILE A 35 14.83 -3.27 6.16
N ARG A 36 14.99 -2.15 6.89
CA ARG A 36 16.30 -1.67 7.35
C ARG A 36 16.93 -2.54 8.45
N LEU A 37 16.13 -3.26 9.21
CA LEU A 37 16.59 -4.19 10.24
C LEU A 37 17.00 -5.56 9.68
N ILE A 38 16.73 -5.83 8.42
CA ILE A 38 17.17 -7.03 7.70
C ILE A 38 18.55 -6.75 7.14
N GLU A 39 19.56 -7.56 7.54
CA GLU A 39 20.98 -7.29 7.26
C GLU A 39 21.45 -7.93 5.95
N ASP A 40 21.18 -9.22 5.76
CA ASP A 40 21.78 -10.01 4.67
C ASP A 40 20.79 -10.37 3.56
N ALA A 41 19.48 -10.40 3.85
CA ALA A 41 18.49 -10.86 2.89
C ALA A 41 18.23 -9.82 1.78
N VAL A 42 18.25 -10.31 0.54
CA VAL A 42 17.90 -9.49 -0.63
C VAL A 42 16.38 -9.49 -0.87
N VAL A 43 15.93 -8.56 -1.71
CA VAL A 43 14.51 -8.33 -2.06
C VAL A 43 13.71 -9.62 -2.23
N TRP A 44 14.26 -10.59 -2.97
CA TRP A 44 13.54 -11.82 -3.34
C TRP A 44 13.32 -12.75 -2.15
N GLN A 45 14.32 -12.84 -1.27
CA GLN A 45 14.24 -13.65 -0.06
C GLN A 45 13.28 -13.00 0.96
N ILE A 46 13.35 -11.69 1.16
CA ILE A 46 12.43 -10.95 2.03
C ILE A 46 10.99 -11.15 1.54
N LEU A 47 10.75 -10.96 0.24
CA LEU A 47 9.42 -11.10 -0.33
C LEU A 47 8.90 -12.54 -0.24
N LEU A 48 9.78 -13.55 -0.39
CA LEU A 48 9.43 -14.96 -0.23
C LEU A 48 8.90 -15.24 1.18
N TYR A 49 9.69 -14.95 2.21
CA TYR A 49 9.33 -15.22 3.60
C TYR A 49 8.08 -14.46 4.03
N ARG A 50 8.00 -13.17 3.68
CA ARG A 50 6.84 -12.33 3.93
C ARG A 50 5.58 -12.89 3.26
N SER A 51 5.70 -13.38 2.03
CA SER A 51 4.55 -13.89 1.28
C SER A 51 4.08 -15.25 1.77
N ILE A 52 4.97 -16.11 2.27
CA ILE A 52 4.60 -17.38 2.91
C ILE A 52 3.72 -17.11 4.14
N SER A 53 4.20 -16.28 5.07
CA SER A 53 3.47 -15.97 6.30
C SER A 53 2.17 -15.23 6.03
N LEU A 54 2.17 -14.25 5.11
CA LEU A 54 0.98 -13.52 4.68
C LEU A 54 -0.06 -14.44 4.06
N SER A 55 0.35 -15.34 3.15
CA SER A 55 -0.58 -16.23 2.47
C SER A 55 -1.24 -17.20 3.45
N LEU A 56 -0.46 -17.76 4.38
CA LEU A 56 -1.00 -18.64 5.42
C LEU A 56 -2.00 -17.87 6.30
N PHE A 57 -1.62 -16.68 6.75
CA PHE A 57 -2.48 -15.83 7.56
C PHE A 57 -3.78 -15.46 6.84
N LEU A 58 -3.71 -15.02 5.58
CA LEU A 58 -4.89 -14.65 4.80
C LEU A 58 -5.77 -15.85 4.45
N TYR A 59 -5.18 -17.01 4.21
CA TYR A 59 -5.95 -18.25 4.00
C TYR A 59 -6.84 -18.54 5.21
N VAL A 60 -6.25 -18.54 6.41
CA VAL A 60 -7.00 -18.78 7.66
C VAL A 60 -8.03 -17.69 7.87
N LEU A 61 -7.65 -16.42 7.72
CA LEU A 61 -8.54 -15.28 7.91
C LEU A 61 -9.77 -15.34 6.98
N ILE A 62 -9.56 -15.57 5.69
CA ILE A 62 -10.64 -15.64 4.70
C ILE A 62 -11.57 -16.81 5.03
N ARG A 63 -11.02 -17.99 5.35
CA ARG A 63 -11.80 -19.17 5.73
C ARG A 63 -12.66 -18.94 6.96
N VAL A 64 -12.09 -18.32 8.00
CA VAL A 64 -12.82 -18.05 9.25
C VAL A 64 -13.90 -16.98 9.04
N ARG A 65 -13.59 -15.95 8.25
CA ARG A 65 -14.49 -14.81 8.07
C ARG A 65 -15.64 -15.05 7.09
N SER A 66 -15.37 -15.73 5.98
CA SER A 66 -16.36 -15.94 4.91
C SER A 66 -16.94 -17.35 4.86
N GLY A 67 -16.32 -18.32 5.56
CA GLY A 67 -16.68 -19.74 5.43
C GLY A 67 -16.26 -20.38 4.11
N GLU A 68 -15.86 -19.58 3.10
CA GLU A 68 -15.47 -20.02 1.77
C GLU A 68 -13.93 -20.12 1.61
N SER A 69 -13.49 -20.94 0.66
CA SER A 69 -12.08 -20.98 0.28
C SER A 69 -11.69 -19.73 -0.50
N PRO A 70 -10.47 -19.14 -0.24
CA PRO A 70 -9.97 -18.03 -1.05
C PRO A 70 -9.96 -18.32 -2.55
N PHE A 71 -9.70 -19.56 -2.95
CA PHE A 71 -9.67 -19.98 -4.36
C PHE A 71 -11.04 -19.86 -5.04
N VAL A 72 -12.14 -20.11 -4.30
CA VAL A 72 -13.50 -19.94 -4.83
C VAL A 72 -13.77 -18.46 -5.09
N GLN A 73 -13.36 -17.60 -4.16
CA GLN A 73 -13.53 -16.15 -4.31
C GLN A 73 -12.68 -15.59 -5.47
N ILE A 74 -11.42 -16.04 -5.61
CA ILE A 74 -10.54 -15.69 -6.74
C ILE A 74 -11.17 -16.10 -8.07
N ARG A 75 -11.69 -17.32 -8.16
CA ARG A 75 -12.35 -17.81 -9.37
C ARG A 75 -13.57 -16.97 -9.75
N ARG A 76 -14.31 -16.49 -8.76
CA ARG A 76 -15.48 -15.60 -8.96
C ARG A 76 -15.06 -14.23 -9.49
N ILE A 77 -13.94 -13.66 -9.04
CA ILE A 77 -13.37 -12.41 -9.53
C ILE A 77 -12.81 -12.58 -10.95
N GLY A 78 -12.21 -13.73 -11.24
CA GLY A 78 -11.68 -14.07 -12.56
C GLY A 78 -10.37 -13.36 -12.90
N PHE A 79 -10.18 -13.02 -14.19
CA PHE A 79 -8.94 -12.43 -14.70
C PHE A 79 -8.49 -11.15 -14.00
N PRO A 80 -9.37 -10.24 -13.56
CA PRO A 80 -8.96 -9.08 -12.77
C PRO A 80 -8.18 -9.44 -11.49
N ALA A 81 -8.49 -10.57 -10.84
CA ALA A 81 -7.73 -11.02 -9.67
C ALA A 81 -6.27 -11.40 -10.02
N VAL A 82 -6.06 -11.99 -11.20
CA VAL A 82 -4.72 -12.33 -11.70
C VAL A 82 -3.91 -11.07 -11.96
N VAL A 83 -4.50 -10.09 -12.65
CA VAL A 83 -3.85 -8.78 -12.90
C VAL A 83 -3.53 -8.08 -11.59
N ALA A 84 -4.48 -8.03 -10.64
CA ALA A 84 -4.28 -7.45 -9.32
C ALA A 84 -3.17 -8.17 -8.56
N GLY A 85 -3.16 -9.51 -8.55
CA GLY A 85 -2.15 -10.30 -7.88
C GLY A 85 -0.73 -10.06 -8.42
N LEU A 86 -0.55 -10.11 -9.73
CA LEU A 86 0.76 -9.89 -10.36
C LEU A 86 1.26 -8.45 -10.20
N SER A 87 0.37 -7.47 -10.34
CA SER A 87 0.75 -6.07 -10.15
C SER A 87 1.16 -5.77 -8.71
N LEU A 88 0.56 -6.46 -7.74
CA LEU A 88 0.92 -6.30 -6.34
C LEU A 88 2.27 -6.98 -6.03
N VAL A 89 2.63 -8.09 -6.69
CA VAL A 89 4.00 -8.65 -6.61
C VAL A 89 5.03 -7.64 -7.12
N ALA A 90 4.77 -7.01 -8.27
CA ALA A 90 5.64 -5.96 -8.80
C ALA A 90 5.73 -4.76 -7.85
N ALA A 91 4.62 -4.34 -7.25
CA ALA A 91 4.60 -3.28 -6.25
C ALA A 91 5.45 -3.62 -5.02
N TYR A 92 5.30 -4.80 -4.46
CA TYR A 92 6.05 -5.24 -3.29
C TYR A 92 7.55 -5.40 -3.57
N SER A 93 7.92 -6.04 -4.68
CA SER A 93 9.33 -6.21 -5.04
C SER A 93 10.00 -4.86 -5.31
N GLY A 94 9.34 -3.98 -6.07
CA GLY A 94 9.81 -2.62 -6.33
C GLY A 94 9.93 -1.80 -5.04
N GLY A 95 8.98 -1.95 -4.12
CA GLY A 95 8.96 -1.28 -2.83
C GLY A 95 10.11 -1.70 -1.92
N ILE A 96 10.36 -3.00 -1.77
CA ILE A 96 11.48 -3.53 -0.98
C ILE A 96 12.81 -3.06 -1.60
N TYR A 97 12.95 -3.21 -2.92
CA TYR A 97 14.16 -2.76 -3.62
C TYR A 97 14.40 -1.25 -3.44
N ALA A 98 13.35 -0.44 -3.52
CA ALA A 98 13.45 1.00 -3.33
C ALA A 98 13.98 1.34 -1.93
N ILE A 99 13.41 0.74 -0.88
CA ILE A 99 13.83 0.96 0.50
C ILE A 99 15.27 0.49 0.73
N GLN A 100 15.71 -0.59 0.10
CA GLN A 100 17.11 -1.04 0.20
C GLN A 100 18.10 -0.13 -0.55
N ASN A 101 17.65 0.64 -1.56
CA ASN A 101 18.53 1.39 -2.46
C ASN A 101 18.36 2.92 -2.43
N THR A 102 17.41 3.47 -1.66
CA THR A 102 17.29 4.91 -1.42
C THR A 102 16.83 5.17 0.02
N SER A 103 16.76 6.44 0.46
CA SER A 103 16.26 6.71 1.82
C SER A 103 14.79 6.28 1.96
N VAL A 104 14.43 5.80 3.15
CA VAL A 104 13.04 5.40 3.44
C VAL A 104 12.08 6.56 3.20
N ALA A 105 12.48 7.78 3.58
CA ALA A 105 11.68 8.98 3.31
C ALA A 105 11.41 9.17 1.81
N ASN A 106 12.44 9.03 0.97
CA ASN A 106 12.28 9.16 -0.47
C ASN A 106 11.39 8.05 -1.04
N ALA A 107 11.58 6.80 -0.62
CA ALA A 107 10.76 5.69 -1.07
C ALA A 107 9.28 5.86 -0.69
N MET A 108 9.00 6.16 0.59
CA MET A 108 7.64 6.31 1.10
C MET A 108 6.89 7.48 0.44
N LEU A 109 7.57 8.62 0.25
CA LEU A 109 6.99 9.76 -0.44
C LEU A 109 6.66 9.45 -1.91
N LEU A 110 7.54 8.73 -2.61
CA LEU A 110 7.28 8.32 -3.99
C LEU A 110 6.16 7.28 -4.08
N PHE A 111 6.00 6.37 -3.10
CA PHE A 111 4.85 5.45 -3.03
C PHE A 111 3.52 6.20 -2.94
N ALA A 112 3.49 7.35 -2.26
CA ALA A 112 2.30 8.17 -2.13
C ALA A 112 1.76 8.74 -3.46
N THR A 113 2.49 8.59 -4.56
CA THR A 113 2.02 8.96 -5.92
C THR A 113 1.01 7.98 -6.50
N ALA A 114 0.87 6.78 -5.93
CA ALA A 114 0.01 5.72 -6.44
C ALA A 114 -1.45 6.15 -6.71
N PRO A 115 -2.13 6.97 -5.87
CA PRO A 115 -3.49 7.44 -6.16
C PRO A 115 -3.58 8.28 -7.45
N PHE A 116 -2.56 9.08 -7.76
CA PHE A 116 -2.52 9.86 -8.98
C PHE A 116 -2.35 8.96 -10.22
N MET A 117 -1.46 7.98 -10.14
CA MET A 117 -1.30 6.98 -11.19
C MET A 117 -2.59 6.16 -11.38
N ALA A 118 -3.27 5.79 -10.28
CA ALA A 118 -4.54 5.08 -10.33
C ALA A 118 -5.66 5.93 -10.97
N ALA A 119 -5.67 7.24 -10.75
CA ALA A 119 -6.63 8.14 -11.40
C ALA A 119 -6.42 8.20 -12.93
N VAL A 120 -5.16 8.29 -13.37
CA VAL A 120 -4.82 8.28 -14.81
C VAL A 120 -5.16 6.94 -15.44
N LEU A 121 -4.76 5.82 -14.83
CA LEU A 121 -5.09 4.47 -15.30
C LEU A 121 -6.60 4.22 -15.31
N GLY A 122 -7.33 4.67 -14.30
CA GLY A 122 -8.78 4.55 -14.23
C GLY A 122 -9.47 5.29 -15.38
N LYS A 123 -8.95 6.48 -15.76
CA LYS A 123 -9.44 7.19 -16.95
C LYS A 123 -9.20 6.40 -18.25
N ILE A 124 -8.02 5.81 -18.40
CA ILE A 124 -7.63 5.10 -19.62
C ILE A 124 -8.36 3.75 -19.73
N VAL A 125 -8.35 2.95 -18.66
CA VAL A 125 -8.84 1.55 -18.68
C VAL A 125 -10.34 1.48 -18.42
N LEU A 126 -10.84 2.22 -17.43
CA LEU A 126 -12.24 2.17 -17.00
C LEU A 126 -13.08 3.32 -17.56
N ARG A 127 -12.44 4.26 -18.29
CA ARG A 127 -13.08 5.47 -18.84
C ARG A 127 -13.72 6.37 -17.78
N GLU A 128 -13.20 6.32 -16.57
CA GLU A 128 -13.71 7.14 -15.45
C GLU A 128 -13.32 8.61 -15.64
N PRO A 129 -14.23 9.55 -15.37
CA PRO A 129 -13.91 10.97 -15.46
C PRO A 129 -12.96 11.39 -14.34
N VAL A 130 -11.86 12.05 -14.68
CA VAL A 130 -10.91 12.63 -13.72
C VAL A 130 -11.20 14.12 -13.57
N ARG A 131 -11.33 14.58 -12.34
CA ARG A 131 -11.63 15.99 -12.01
C ARG A 131 -10.47 16.90 -12.41
N ALA A 132 -10.77 18.15 -12.79
CA ALA A 132 -9.74 19.15 -13.09
C ALA A 132 -8.78 19.39 -11.90
N ALA A 133 -9.30 19.42 -10.66
CA ALA A 133 -8.48 19.52 -9.45
C ALA A 133 -7.46 18.37 -9.33
N THR A 134 -7.82 17.17 -9.75
CA THR A 134 -6.89 16.02 -9.76
C THR A 134 -5.77 16.21 -10.79
N TRP A 135 -6.07 16.77 -11.97
CA TRP A 135 -5.03 17.08 -12.96
C TRP A 135 -4.06 18.15 -12.46
N ILE A 136 -4.56 19.20 -11.79
CA ILE A 136 -3.70 20.21 -11.15
C ILE A 136 -2.82 19.56 -10.07
N ALA A 137 -3.40 18.71 -9.23
CA ALA A 137 -2.65 18.00 -8.19
C ALA A 137 -1.56 17.07 -8.79
N ILE A 138 -1.84 16.39 -9.92
CA ILE A 138 -0.85 15.58 -10.65
C ILE A 138 0.30 16.46 -11.14
N ALA A 139 0.01 17.61 -11.72
CA ALA A 139 1.06 18.53 -12.21
C ALA A 139 1.96 19.03 -11.08
N VAL A 140 1.36 19.41 -9.92
CA VAL A 140 2.10 19.81 -8.72
C VAL A 140 2.92 18.64 -8.17
N ALA A 141 2.36 17.43 -8.13
CA ALA A 141 3.05 16.23 -7.68
C ALA A 141 4.28 15.90 -8.55
N ILE A 142 4.18 16.04 -9.87
CA ILE A 142 5.31 15.85 -10.79
C ILE A 142 6.43 16.85 -10.47
N GLY A 143 6.09 18.11 -10.19
CA GLY A 143 7.07 19.11 -9.73
C GLY A 143 7.76 18.70 -8.43
N GLY A 144 7.01 18.21 -7.44
CA GLY A 144 7.55 17.66 -6.19
C GLY A 144 8.49 16.49 -6.40
N ILE A 145 8.11 15.53 -7.26
CA ILE A 145 8.96 14.39 -7.64
C ILE A 145 10.25 14.88 -8.31
N GLY A 146 10.15 15.86 -9.20
CA GLY A 146 11.32 16.47 -9.87
C GLY A 146 12.32 17.01 -8.84
N ILE A 147 11.86 17.74 -7.82
CA ILE A 147 12.71 18.24 -6.74
C ILE A 147 13.35 17.09 -5.96
N MET A 148 12.58 16.04 -5.61
CA MET A 148 13.09 14.89 -4.85
C MET A 148 14.18 14.10 -5.58
N VAL A 149 14.14 14.07 -6.91
CA VAL A 149 15.05 13.27 -7.72
C VAL A 149 16.22 14.09 -8.26
N ALA A 150 16.13 15.44 -8.24
CA ALA A 150 17.14 16.33 -8.83
C ALA A 150 18.58 16.10 -8.34
N ASP A 151 18.79 15.83 -7.05
CA ASP A 151 20.11 15.57 -6.46
C ASP A 151 20.62 14.14 -6.69
N LYS A 152 19.78 13.26 -7.25
CA LYS A 152 20.07 11.82 -7.38
C LYS A 152 20.50 11.48 -8.82
N SER A 153 21.22 12.39 -9.45
CA SER A 153 21.72 12.24 -10.82
C SER A 153 22.75 11.11 -10.91
N GLY A 154 22.25 9.90 -11.16
CA GLY A 154 23.05 8.69 -11.34
C GLY A 154 23.18 7.82 -10.08
N GLY A 155 23.58 6.57 -10.30
CA GLY A 155 23.87 5.62 -9.23
C GLY A 155 22.69 4.88 -8.63
N VAL A 156 22.93 4.27 -7.47
CA VAL A 156 22.00 3.35 -6.79
C VAL A 156 20.73 4.08 -6.29
N ALA A 157 20.87 5.31 -5.81
CA ALA A 157 19.75 6.09 -5.29
C ALA A 157 18.72 6.46 -6.37
N LEU A 158 19.14 6.70 -7.60
CA LEU A 158 18.24 6.91 -8.73
C LEU A 158 17.48 5.63 -9.06
N LYS A 159 18.15 4.47 -9.09
CA LYS A 159 17.51 3.17 -9.30
C LYS A 159 16.45 2.88 -8.22
N GLY A 160 16.77 3.19 -6.95
CA GLY A 160 15.82 3.10 -5.85
C GLY A 160 14.59 4.00 -6.04
N SER A 161 14.78 5.24 -6.50
CA SER A 161 13.68 6.17 -6.79
C SER A 161 12.79 5.70 -7.95
N ILE A 162 13.40 5.18 -9.02
CA ILE A 162 12.66 4.58 -10.16
C ILE A 162 11.86 3.37 -9.70
N ALA A 163 12.46 2.50 -8.87
CA ALA A 163 11.78 1.34 -8.32
C ALA A 163 10.59 1.74 -7.41
N ALA A 164 10.73 2.84 -6.64
CA ALA A 164 9.64 3.38 -5.84
C ALA A 164 8.46 3.84 -6.71
N LEU A 165 8.73 4.56 -7.80
CA LEU A 165 7.69 4.94 -8.76
C LEU A 165 7.08 3.73 -9.46
N GLY A 166 7.88 2.72 -9.80
CA GLY A 166 7.41 1.43 -10.33
C GLY A 166 6.52 0.69 -9.34
N SER A 167 6.86 0.71 -8.04
CA SER A 167 6.03 0.18 -6.97
C SER A 167 4.68 0.91 -6.88
N ALA A 168 4.70 2.24 -6.91
CA ALA A 168 3.48 3.06 -6.93
C ALA A 168 2.59 2.76 -8.15
N PHE A 169 3.20 2.56 -9.32
CA PHE A 169 2.49 2.17 -10.53
C PHE A 169 1.87 0.77 -10.41
N GLY A 170 2.62 -0.21 -9.90
CA GLY A 170 2.10 -1.56 -9.64
C GLY A 170 0.90 -1.53 -8.69
N PHE A 171 0.96 -0.73 -7.62
CA PHE A 171 -0.16 -0.55 -6.70
C PHE A 171 -1.34 0.18 -7.35
N ALA A 172 -1.09 1.13 -8.25
CA ALA A 172 -2.12 1.78 -9.04
C ALA A 172 -2.85 0.79 -9.98
N VAL A 173 -2.11 -0.09 -10.65
CA VAL A 173 -2.68 -1.18 -11.48
C VAL A 173 -3.51 -2.12 -10.60
N PHE A 174 -3.02 -2.53 -9.43
CA PHE A 174 -3.78 -3.31 -8.46
C PHE A 174 -5.13 -2.66 -8.13
N THR A 175 -5.10 -1.37 -7.79
CA THR A 175 -6.31 -0.60 -7.44
C THR A 175 -7.31 -0.55 -8.60
N VAL A 176 -6.84 -0.35 -9.82
CA VAL A 176 -7.70 -0.30 -11.02
C VAL A 176 -8.23 -1.70 -11.36
N ALA A 177 -7.41 -2.75 -11.21
CA ALA A 177 -7.84 -4.13 -11.45
C ALA A 177 -8.96 -4.57 -10.47
N LEU A 178 -8.87 -4.18 -9.19
CA LEU A 178 -9.96 -4.42 -8.23
C LEU A 178 -11.28 -3.74 -8.65
N ARG A 179 -11.21 -2.50 -9.14
CA ARG A 179 -12.39 -1.78 -9.65
C ARG A 179 -12.92 -2.42 -10.93
N TRP A 180 -12.04 -2.85 -11.83
CA TRP A 180 -12.42 -3.59 -13.03
C TRP A 180 -13.16 -4.89 -12.70
N GLY A 181 -12.67 -5.66 -11.72
CA GLY A 181 -13.33 -6.87 -11.22
C GLY A 181 -14.61 -6.60 -10.44
N ARG A 182 -14.98 -5.33 -10.20
CA ARG A 182 -16.13 -4.94 -9.37
C ARG A 182 -16.16 -5.66 -8.02
N THR A 183 -15.00 -5.99 -7.49
CA THR A 183 -14.89 -6.67 -6.21
C THR A 183 -14.88 -5.65 -5.08
N GLY A 184 -15.74 -5.83 -4.10
CA GLY A 184 -15.74 -5.06 -2.85
C GLY A 184 -14.69 -5.53 -1.86
N GLU A 185 -14.04 -6.68 -2.11
CA GLU A 185 -13.07 -7.28 -1.22
C GLU A 185 -11.71 -7.43 -1.88
N MET A 186 -10.67 -6.89 -1.23
CA MET A 186 -9.30 -6.96 -1.73
C MET A 186 -8.55 -8.20 -1.22
N LEU A 187 -8.99 -8.82 -0.12
CA LEU A 187 -8.27 -9.91 0.55
C LEU A 187 -7.95 -11.10 -0.37
N PRO A 188 -8.87 -11.61 -1.24
CA PRO A 188 -8.58 -12.71 -2.14
C PRO A 188 -7.49 -12.36 -3.16
N ALA A 189 -7.45 -11.12 -3.67
CA ALA A 189 -6.43 -10.67 -4.60
C ALA A 189 -5.06 -10.53 -3.92
N VAL A 190 -5.02 -10.06 -2.66
CA VAL A 190 -3.79 -10.01 -1.86
C VAL A 190 -3.30 -11.41 -1.52
N PHE A 191 -4.19 -12.36 -1.21
CA PHE A 191 -3.82 -13.77 -1.03
C PHE A 191 -3.20 -14.35 -2.31
N LEU A 192 -3.81 -14.11 -3.46
CA LEU A 192 -3.30 -14.56 -4.76
C LEU A 192 -1.93 -13.95 -5.07
N SER A 193 -1.71 -12.67 -4.74
CA SER A 193 -0.40 -12.03 -4.88
C SER A 193 0.67 -12.72 -4.03
N GLY A 194 0.32 -13.16 -2.83
CA GLY A 194 1.22 -13.93 -1.98
C GLY A 194 1.63 -15.26 -2.63
N LEU A 195 0.68 -15.98 -3.23
CA LEU A 195 0.99 -17.22 -3.95
C LEU A 195 1.88 -16.97 -5.18
N PHE A 196 1.56 -15.95 -5.98
CA PHE A 196 2.41 -15.55 -7.10
C PHE A 196 3.81 -15.14 -6.65
N ALA A 197 3.90 -14.37 -5.58
CA ALA A 197 5.19 -13.98 -5.01
C ALA A 197 6.00 -15.19 -4.59
N ILE A 198 5.42 -16.17 -3.90
CA ILE A 198 6.11 -17.40 -3.50
C ILE A 198 6.69 -18.11 -4.74
N VAL A 199 5.89 -18.31 -5.78
CA VAL A 199 6.35 -19.01 -7.00
C VAL A 199 7.44 -18.21 -7.72
N ILE A 200 7.20 -16.92 -7.96
CA ILE A 200 8.11 -16.05 -8.71
C ILE A 200 9.44 -15.87 -7.95
N THR A 201 9.38 -15.56 -6.65
CA THR A 201 10.60 -15.32 -5.87
C THR A 201 11.38 -16.62 -5.64
N SER A 202 10.72 -17.76 -5.47
CA SER A 202 11.39 -19.06 -5.40
C SER A 202 12.12 -19.38 -6.71
N ALA A 203 11.49 -19.16 -7.86
CA ALA A 203 12.14 -19.36 -9.15
C ALA A 203 13.34 -18.43 -9.36
N ILE A 204 13.22 -17.15 -8.93
CA ILE A 204 14.33 -16.20 -9.00
C ILE A 204 15.46 -16.60 -8.06
N CYS A 205 15.17 -16.98 -6.80
CA CYS A 205 16.17 -17.43 -5.84
C CYS A 205 16.94 -18.64 -6.37
N LEU A 206 16.23 -19.63 -6.96
CA LEU A 206 16.87 -20.77 -7.60
C LEU A 206 17.76 -20.37 -8.77
N GLY A 207 17.25 -19.49 -9.64
CA GLY A 207 17.99 -19.05 -10.84
C GLY A 207 19.25 -18.22 -10.50
N LEU A 208 19.22 -17.49 -9.39
CA LEU A 208 20.36 -16.69 -8.91
C LEU A 208 21.26 -17.44 -7.91
N GLY A 209 20.95 -18.69 -7.56
CA GLY A 209 21.70 -19.47 -6.56
C GLY A 209 21.61 -18.91 -5.14
N LEU A 210 20.53 -18.17 -4.81
CA LEU A 210 20.33 -17.60 -3.48
C LEU A 210 19.88 -18.67 -2.49
N SER A 211 20.38 -18.61 -1.26
CA SER A 211 19.95 -19.49 -0.18
C SER A 211 18.47 -19.29 0.15
N PHE A 212 17.74 -20.39 0.36
CA PHE A 212 16.38 -20.33 0.92
C PHE A 212 16.37 -20.19 2.43
N VAL A 213 17.50 -20.41 3.08
CA VAL A 213 17.63 -20.30 4.54
C VAL A 213 18.19 -18.94 4.87
N LEU A 214 17.42 -18.15 5.59
CA LEU A 214 17.83 -16.87 6.14
C LEU A 214 18.30 -17.04 7.59
N SER A 215 18.99 -16.01 8.10
CA SER A 215 19.23 -15.90 9.52
C SER A 215 17.89 -15.91 10.30
N PRO A 216 17.86 -16.42 11.54
CA PRO A 216 16.63 -16.40 12.35
C PRO A 216 16.08 -14.97 12.52
N SER A 217 16.95 -13.97 12.59
CA SER A 217 16.57 -12.55 12.66
C SER A 217 15.87 -12.10 11.39
N ASP A 218 16.51 -12.22 10.23
CA ASP A 218 15.99 -11.76 8.94
C ASP A 218 14.69 -12.48 8.57
N GLY A 219 14.71 -13.82 8.72
CA GLY A 219 13.53 -14.64 8.48
C GLY A 219 12.36 -14.29 9.39
N GLY A 220 12.64 -14.10 10.68
CA GLY A 220 11.64 -13.71 11.68
C GLY A 220 11.03 -12.34 11.40
N ILE A 221 11.86 -11.34 11.07
CA ILE A 221 11.40 -9.99 10.71
C ILE A 221 10.54 -10.07 9.43
N ALA A 222 11.03 -10.73 8.37
CA ALA A 222 10.30 -10.85 7.11
C ALA A 222 8.93 -11.54 7.28
N MET A 223 8.86 -12.64 8.06
CA MET A 223 7.60 -13.33 8.37
C MET A 223 6.68 -12.46 9.24
N GLY A 224 7.23 -11.78 10.24
CA GLY A 224 6.49 -10.85 11.07
C GLY A 224 5.86 -9.72 10.25
N MET A 225 6.58 -9.18 9.28
CA MET A 225 6.05 -8.17 8.36
C MET A 225 4.85 -8.72 7.55
N GLY A 226 4.87 -9.99 7.14
CA GLY A 226 3.73 -10.60 6.45
C GLY A 226 2.46 -10.60 7.28
N VAL A 227 2.55 -11.06 8.53
CA VAL A 227 1.39 -11.20 9.43
C VAL A 227 0.98 -9.88 10.03
N PHE A 228 1.89 -9.19 10.71
CA PHE A 228 1.55 -8.01 11.50
C PHE A 228 1.48 -6.74 10.65
N GLN A 229 2.48 -6.46 9.85
CA GLN A 229 2.51 -5.24 9.05
C GLN A 229 1.46 -5.29 7.94
N VAL A 230 1.49 -6.30 7.04
CA VAL A 230 0.53 -6.37 5.94
C VAL A 230 -0.81 -6.95 6.38
N GLY A 231 -0.80 -8.12 7.03
CA GLY A 231 -2.02 -8.86 7.36
C GLY A 231 -2.91 -8.14 8.36
N ALA A 232 -2.38 -7.79 9.54
CA ALA A 232 -3.15 -7.07 10.56
C ALA A 232 -3.54 -5.67 10.08
N GLY A 233 -2.65 -4.96 9.37
CA GLY A 233 -2.96 -3.67 8.74
C GLY A 233 -4.16 -3.76 7.81
N LEU A 234 -4.24 -4.78 6.95
CA LEU A 234 -5.38 -5.00 6.06
C LEU A 234 -6.69 -5.25 6.83
N ILE A 235 -6.64 -6.00 7.94
CA ILE A 235 -7.83 -6.21 8.79
C ILE A 235 -8.33 -4.87 9.33
N LEU A 236 -7.45 -4.12 9.97
CA LEU A 236 -7.79 -2.83 10.59
C LEU A 236 -8.32 -1.84 9.55
N TYR A 237 -7.63 -1.72 8.41
CA TYR A 237 -8.09 -0.88 7.30
C TYR A 237 -9.47 -1.30 6.78
N THR A 238 -9.69 -2.60 6.57
CA THR A 238 -10.98 -3.11 6.08
C THR A 238 -12.12 -2.84 7.06
N LEU A 239 -11.85 -2.95 8.37
CA LEU A 239 -12.86 -2.66 9.40
C LEU A 239 -13.16 -1.16 9.48
N GLY A 240 -12.13 -0.33 9.49
CA GLY A 240 -12.28 1.11 9.66
C GLY A 240 -12.82 1.83 8.41
N SER A 241 -12.45 1.37 7.22
CA SER A 241 -12.83 2.03 5.96
C SER A 241 -14.35 2.02 5.68
N ARG A 242 -15.11 1.11 6.29
CA ARG A 242 -16.55 1.00 6.12
C ARG A 242 -17.35 2.18 6.68
N SER A 243 -16.79 2.86 7.68
CA SER A 243 -17.44 3.96 8.39
C SER A 243 -16.89 5.34 8.02
N LEU A 244 -15.93 5.41 7.10
CA LEU A 244 -15.25 6.65 6.75
C LEU A 244 -15.45 7.04 5.27
N PRO A 245 -15.65 8.33 5.00
CA PRO A 245 -15.68 8.83 3.62
C PRO A 245 -14.28 8.75 2.97
N ALA A 246 -14.25 8.56 1.66
CA ALA A 246 -13.01 8.36 0.89
C ALA A 246 -11.96 9.47 1.09
N ALA A 247 -12.38 10.72 1.29
CA ALA A 247 -11.47 11.82 1.53
C ALA A 247 -10.75 11.72 2.91
N GLU A 248 -11.44 11.19 3.93
CA GLU A 248 -10.84 10.95 5.24
C GLU A 248 -9.89 9.76 5.21
N LEU A 249 -10.26 8.70 4.49
CA LEU A 249 -9.38 7.56 4.25
C LEU A 249 -8.07 8.00 3.57
N ALA A 250 -8.17 8.85 2.53
CA ALA A 250 -6.99 9.37 1.83
C ALA A 250 -6.09 10.20 2.75
N LEU A 251 -6.67 11.02 3.63
CA LEU A 251 -5.89 11.84 4.58
C LEU A 251 -5.24 10.99 5.68
N LEU A 252 -5.97 10.01 6.22
CA LEU A 252 -5.43 9.10 7.22
C LEU A 252 -4.31 8.22 6.67
N SER A 253 -4.38 7.84 5.39
CA SER A 253 -3.31 7.10 4.71
C SER A 253 -2.00 7.91 4.58
N LEU A 254 -2.05 9.25 4.64
CA LEU A 254 -0.83 10.06 4.68
C LEU A 254 -0.02 9.85 5.98
N ALA A 255 -0.66 9.40 7.05
CA ALA A 255 0.04 9.06 8.29
C ALA A 255 1.11 7.99 8.08
N GLU A 256 0.83 6.97 7.25
CA GLU A 256 1.80 5.93 6.87
C GLU A 256 3.07 6.55 6.27
N VAL A 257 2.90 7.48 5.34
CA VAL A 257 3.99 8.13 4.60
C VAL A 257 4.84 9.00 5.50
N LEU A 258 4.23 9.66 6.49
CA LEU A 258 4.93 10.52 7.46
C LEU A 258 5.61 9.72 8.57
N LEU A 259 4.95 8.70 9.09
CA LEU A 259 5.48 7.88 10.17
C LEU A 259 6.63 6.97 9.73
N GLY A 260 6.65 6.51 8.46
CA GLY A 260 7.72 5.65 7.97
C GLY A 260 9.11 6.26 8.14
N PRO A 261 9.38 7.46 7.61
CA PRO A 261 10.64 8.17 7.86
C PRO A 261 10.89 8.47 9.33
N LEU A 262 9.85 8.75 10.12
CA LEU A 262 9.96 9.03 11.54
C LEU A 262 10.55 7.83 12.30
N TRP A 263 10.10 6.62 12.02
CA TRP A 263 10.63 5.42 12.66
C TRP A 263 12.12 5.21 12.37
N VAL A 264 12.53 5.29 11.10
CA VAL A 264 13.95 5.09 10.76
C VAL A 264 14.83 6.23 11.27
N TRP A 265 14.31 7.43 11.39
CA TRP A 265 15.02 8.52 12.06
C TRP A 265 15.20 8.25 13.55
N LEU A 266 14.14 7.85 14.25
CA LEU A 266 14.17 7.61 15.70
C LEU A 266 15.05 6.41 16.09
N PHE A 267 14.97 5.32 15.34
CA PHE A 267 15.64 4.07 15.70
C PHE A 267 16.98 3.86 15.02
N LEU A 268 17.20 4.42 13.84
CA LEU A 268 18.39 4.19 13.03
C LEU A 268 19.16 5.49 12.70
N GLY A 269 18.66 6.67 13.07
CA GLY A 269 19.27 7.95 12.76
C GLY A 269 19.27 8.31 11.28
N GLU A 270 18.49 7.61 10.44
CA GLU A 270 18.42 7.89 9.00
C GLU A 270 17.69 9.21 8.76
N THR A 271 18.37 10.15 8.07
CA THR A 271 17.82 11.47 7.74
C THR A 271 17.51 11.59 6.26
N ALA A 272 16.46 12.35 5.94
CA ALA A 272 16.13 12.71 4.56
C ALA A 272 16.94 13.93 4.10
N THR A 273 17.26 14.00 2.80
CA THR A 273 17.88 15.19 2.20
C THR A 273 16.88 16.36 2.17
N ALA A 274 17.38 17.60 2.11
CA ALA A 274 16.54 18.78 1.98
C ALA A 274 15.60 18.71 0.78
N ASN A 275 16.09 18.26 -0.38
CA ASN A 275 15.28 18.08 -1.59
C ASN A 275 14.18 17.02 -1.41
N THR A 276 14.46 15.92 -0.71
CA THR A 276 13.43 14.94 -0.36
C THR A 276 12.35 15.55 0.53
N LEU A 277 12.71 16.36 1.51
CA LEU A 277 11.74 17.02 2.39
C LEU A 277 10.91 18.07 1.66
N ILE A 278 11.55 18.94 0.87
CA ILE A 278 10.86 20.01 0.12
C ILE A 278 9.93 19.41 -0.93
N GLY A 279 10.46 18.53 -1.78
CA GLY A 279 9.65 17.89 -2.83
C GLY A 279 8.56 17.00 -2.27
N GLY A 280 8.84 16.31 -1.15
CA GLY A 280 7.85 15.53 -0.40
C GLY A 280 6.75 16.39 0.20
N ALA A 281 7.06 17.55 0.77
CA ALA A 281 6.04 18.48 1.26
C ALA A 281 5.12 18.98 0.14
N VAL A 282 5.68 19.31 -1.04
CA VAL A 282 4.91 19.68 -2.23
C VAL A 282 3.99 18.55 -2.67
N LEU A 283 4.50 17.32 -2.71
CA LEU A 283 3.74 16.13 -3.08
C LEU A 283 2.60 15.85 -2.10
N LEU A 284 2.87 15.90 -0.79
CA LEU A 284 1.85 15.68 0.25
C LEU A 284 0.77 16.78 0.21
N ALA A 285 1.16 18.03 -0.03
CA ALA A 285 0.21 19.14 -0.22
C ALA A 285 -0.70 18.91 -1.43
N ALA A 286 -0.16 18.37 -2.54
CA ALA A 286 -0.94 18.02 -3.73
C ALA A 286 -1.96 16.91 -3.41
N ILE A 287 -1.56 15.86 -2.69
CA ILE A 287 -2.45 14.76 -2.29
C ILE A 287 -3.54 15.24 -1.35
N ALA A 288 -3.18 15.97 -0.30
CA ALA A 288 -4.13 16.53 0.67
C ALA A 288 -5.11 17.50 0.00
N GLY A 289 -4.62 18.41 -0.82
CA GLY A 289 -5.44 19.36 -1.58
C GLY A 289 -6.43 18.67 -2.52
N ASN A 290 -6.00 17.61 -3.21
CA ASN A 290 -6.88 16.80 -4.05
C ASN A 290 -7.97 16.09 -3.24
N ALA A 291 -7.61 15.49 -2.09
CA ALA A 291 -8.56 14.82 -1.20
C ALA A 291 -9.61 15.80 -0.66
N LEU A 292 -9.18 16.96 -0.18
CA LEU A 292 -10.07 18.01 0.37
C LEU A 292 -10.99 18.63 -0.69
N SER A 293 -10.50 18.79 -1.93
CA SER A 293 -11.32 19.31 -3.03
C SER A 293 -12.52 18.40 -3.35
N GLY A 294 -12.44 17.12 -3.00
CA GLY A 294 -13.54 16.15 -3.17
C GLY A 294 -14.69 16.32 -2.16
N LYS A 295 -14.43 16.87 -0.98
CA LYS A 295 -15.45 17.06 0.08
C LYS A 295 -16.49 18.14 -0.27
N ARG A 296 -16.20 19.06 -1.19
CA ARG A 296 -17.03 20.26 -1.46
C ARG A 296 -18.26 20.01 -2.36
N ARG A 297 -18.47 18.81 -2.89
CA ARG A 297 -19.67 18.49 -3.68
C ARG A 297 -20.72 17.79 -2.80
N LYS A 298 -21.83 18.48 -2.51
CA LYS A 298 -23.08 17.84 -2.07
C LYS A 298 -23.52 16.87 -3.17
N PRO A 299 -23.99 15.66 -2.82
CA PRO A 299 -24.66 14.81 -3.81
C PRO A 299 -25.83 15.59 -4.42
N PRO A 300 -26.14 15.38 -5.73
CA PRO A 300 -27.33 16.00 -6.32
C PRO A 300 -28.56 15.56 -5.51
N PRO A 301 -29.55 16.47 -5.32
CA PRO A 301 -30.78 16.10 -4.66
C PRO A 301 -31.40 14.91 -5.41
N ILE A 302 -31.79 13.86 -4.67
CA ILE A 302 -32.55 12.76 -5.21
C ILE A 302 -33.89 13.36 -5.63
N THR A 303 -34.07 13.66 -6.91
CA THR A 303 -35.40 13.93 -7.48
C THR A 303 -36.14 12.60 -7.47
N ALA A 304 -37.00 12.42 -6.50
CA ALA A 304 -37.96 11.32 -6.53
C ALA A 304 -38.84 11.45 -7.80
N PRO A 305 -39.19 10.33 -8.45
CA PRO A 305 -40.05 10.29 -9.62
C PRO A 305 -41.48 10.74 -9.30
#